data_14c83eac03a076b820742b577462647b
#
_entry.id   14c83eac03a076b820742b577462647b
#
_cell.length_a   1.000
_cell.length_b   1.000
_cell.length_c   1.000
_cell.angle_alpha   90.00
_cell.angle_beta   90.00
_cell.angle_gamma   90.00
#
_symmetry.space_group_name_H-M   'P 1'
#
loop_
_entity.id
_entity.type
_entity.pdbx_description
1 polymer ?
#
loop_
_entity_poly.entity_id
_entity_poly.type
_entity_poly.pdbx_seq_one_letter_code
_entity_poly.pdbx_strand_id
1 'polypeptide(L)'
;IGMNGGELYDAKTGKLEKYYLLPSEEIRKILTFLKPFDINAIIYVNAYEEIRCLRIDDFMKDSMKRNHSHVTTGDIDYLAEFPTGKIEVQFKEKELEGILKAIEENRSDAWSYVQTFHFGPQYTFEFQDPHVNKGVALKEYAHKYDIDLSDVMAFGDQKNDIGLLDAAGFGVCLLNGADESKAVSQAITEYDVEHDGVGHWLYDHYFKD
;
A
#
# COMPACT_ATOMS: atom_id res chain seq x y z
N ILE A 1 -2.13 3.88 -11.56
CA ILE A 1 -1.66 2.69 -10.84
C ILE A 1 -2.16 2.81 -9.41
N GLY A 2 -2.90 1.84 -8.93
CA GLY A 2 -3.44 1.76 -7.58
C GLY A 2 -3.01 0.49 -6.83
N MET A 3 -3.49 0.30 -5.60
CA MET A 3 -3.29 -0.91 -4.78
C MET A 3 -1.82 -1.39 -4.75
N ASN A 4 -0.87 -0.52 -4.42
CA ASN A 4 0.59 -0.83 -4.43
C ASN A 4 1.13 -1.36 -5.76
N GLY A 5 0.45 -1.09 -6.87
CA GLY A 5 0.79 -1.64 -8.18
C GLY A 5 -0.04 -2.87 -8.57
N GLY A 6 -0.98 -3.29 -7.74
CA GLY A 6 -1.90 -4.40 -8.04
C GLY A 6 -3.02 -4.01 -9.00
N GLU A 7 -3.20 -2.72 -9.24
CA GLU A 7 -4.28 -2.17 -10.06
C GLU A 7 -3.74 -1.23 -11.13
N LEU A 8 -4.19 -1.41 -12.37
CA LEU A 8 -4.01 -0.45 -13.45
C LEU A 8 -5.38 0.02 -13.92
N TYR A 9 -5.65 1.30 -13.72
CA TYR A 9 -6.94 1.93 -14.00
C TYR A 9 -6.77 3.05 -15.02
N ASP A 10 -7.56 3.00 -16.10
CA ASP A 10 -7.62 4.08 -17.08
C ASP A 10 -8.66 5.13 -16.62
N ALA A 11 -8.17 6.25 -16.11
CA ALA A 11 -9.03 7.33 -15.60
C ALA A 11 -9.89 8.00 -16.67
N LYS A 12 -9.56 7.89 -17.97
CA LYS A 12 -10.35 8.47 -19.05
C LYS A 12 -11.56 7.62 -19.41
N THR A 13 -11.38 6.31 -19.41
CA THR A 13 -12.44 5.36 -19.79
C THR A 13 -13.16 4.77 -18.60
N GLY A 14 -12.65 4.93 -17.40
CA GLY A 14 -13.16 4.27 -16.20
C GLY A 14 -12.89 2.76 -16.18
N LYS A 15 -11.98 2.26 -17.00
CA LYS A 15 -11.72 0.84 -17.16
C LYS A 15 -10.58 0.38 -16.25
N LEU A 16 -10.87 -0.68 -15.48
CA LEU A 16 -9.85 -1.44 -14.77
C LEU A 16 -9.18 -2.41 -15.76
N GLU A 17 -7.91 -2.16 -16.07
CA GLU A 17 -7.17 -2.93 -17.07
C GLU A 17 -6.46 -4.15 -16.51
N LYS A 18 -6.00 -4.04 -15.23
CA LYS A 18 -5.30 -5.10 -14.53
C LYS A 18 -5.63 -5.02 -13.06
N TYR A 19 -5.87 -6.17 -12.44
CA TYR A 19 -6.16 -6.22 -11.01
C TYR A 19 -5.68 -7.55 -10.43
N TYR A 20 -4.64 -7.49 -9.61
CA TYR A 20 -4.18 -8.63 -8.83
C TYR A 20 -5.03 -8.73 -7.57
N LEU A 21 -5.66 -9.87 -7.38
CA LEU A 21 -6.55 -10.12 -6.25
C LEU A 21 -6.00 -11.25 -5.39
N LEU A 22 -5.93 -11.00 -4.09
CA LEU A 22 -5.73 -12.03 -3.08
C LEU A 22 -7.02 -12.87 -2.98
N PRO A 23 -6.96 -14.20 -3.19
CA PRO A 23 -8.14 -15.05 -3.16
C PRO A 23 -8.81 -15.12 -1.78
N SER A 24 -10.12 -15.30 -1.74
CA SER A 24 -10.91 -15.46 -0.50
C SER A 24 -10.35 -16.52 0.46
N GLU A 25 -9.82 -17.62 -0.08
CA GLU A 25 -9.20 -18.68 0.73
C GLU A 25 -7.96 -18.18 1.47
N GLU A 26 -7.10 -17.41 0.79
CA GLU A 26 -5.88 -16.86 1.39
C GLU A 26 -6.22 -15.75 2.40
N ILE A 27 -7.23 -14.92 2.13
CA ILE A 27 -7.76 -13.95 3.10
C ILE A 27 -8.16 -14.67 4.38
N ARG A 28 -8.93 -15.76 4.28
CA ARG A 28 -9.39 -16.53 5.43
C ARG A 28 -8.22 -17.13 6.20
N LYS A 29 -7.21 -17.69 5.53
CA LYS A 29 -6.01 -18.24 6.17
C LYS A 29 -5.25 -17.17 6.94
N ILE A 30 -4.98 -16.02 6.31
CA ILE A 30 -4.26 -14.89 6.92
C ILE A 30 -5.00 -14.40 8.17
N LEU A 31 -6.29 -14.12 8.06
CA LEU A 31 -7.08 -13.64 9.19
C LEU A 31 -7.24 -14.68 10.30
N THR A 32 -7.20 -15.97 9.97
CA THR A 32 -7.29 -17.06 10.94
C THR A 32 -6.03 -17.14 11.80
N PHE A 33 -4.82 -17.11 11.21
CA PHE A 33 -3.60 -17.16 12.03
C PHE A 33 -3.35 -15.83 12.78
N LEU A 34 -3.92 -14.72 12.32
CA LEU A 34 -3.86 -13.43 13.03
C LEU A 34 -4.95 -13.24 14.09
N LYS A 35 -5.97 -14.10 14.11
CA LYS A 35 -7.09 -14.02 15.07
C LYS A 35 -6.69 -13.95 16.56
N PRO A 36 -5.59 -14.59 17.03
CA PRO A 36 -5.18 -14.50 18.43
C PRO A 36 -4.73 -13.10 18.88
N PHE A 37 -4.43 -12.19 17.96
CA PHE A 37 -3.88 -10.85 18.22
C PHE A 37 -4.97 -9.79 18.22
N ASP A 38 -4.74 -8.68 18.94
CA ASP A 38 -5.63 -7.50 18.92
C ASP A 38 -5.39 -6.69 17.65
N ILE A 39 -5.96 -7.15 16.56
CA ILE A 39 -5.86 -6.51 15.23
C ILE A 39 -7.19 -5.89 14.80
N ASN A 40 -7.12 -4.91 13.88
CA ASN A 40 -8.22 -4.56 13.00
C ASN A 40 -7.80 -4.90 11.56
N ALA A 41 -8.57 -5.75 10.90
CA ALA A 41 -8.36 -6.06 9.49
C ALA A 41 -9.37 -5.30 8.62
N ILE A 42 -8.87 -4.74 7.53
CA ILE A 42 -9.62 -3.92 6.59
C ILE A 42 -9.40 -4.50 5.20
N ILE A 43 -10.46 -4.72 4.46
CA ILE A 43 -10.43 -5.15 3.07
C ILE A 43 -11.22 -4.19 2.18
N TYR A 44 -10.86 -4.17 0.92
CA TYR A 44 -11.46 -3.33 -0.10
C TYR A 44 -12.14 -4.20 -1.15
N VAL A 45 -13.43 -4.04 -1.30
CA VAL A 45 -14.25 -4.80 -2.26
C VAL A 45 -14.53 -3.90 -3.47
N ASN A 46 -14.52 -4.47 -4.66
CA ASN A 46 -14.79 -3.76 -5.91
C ASN A 46 -13.97 -2.46 -6.06
N ALA A 47 -12.66 -2.55 -5.92
CA ALA A 47 -11.78 -1.40 -6.11
C ALA A 47 -12.17 -0.16 -5.28
N TYR A 48 -12.36 -0.34 -3.97
CA TYR A 48 -12.74 0.69 -2.97
C TYR A 48 -14.22 1.12 -2.91
N GLU A 49 -15.12 0.52 -3.66
CA GLU A 49 -16.54 0.85 -3.54
C GLU A 49 -17.12 0.51 -2.17
N GLU A 50 -16.64 -0.59 -1.58
CA GLU A 50 -17.02 -1.03 -0.24
C GLU A 50 -15.77 -1.34 0.59
N ILE A 51 -15.77 -0.89 1.83
CA ILE A 51 -14.74 -1.22 2.83
C ILE A 51 -15.37 -2.13 3.88
N ARG A 52 -14.76 -3.27 4.13
CA ARG A 52 -15.16 -4.20 5.20
C ARG A 52 -14.06 -4.26 6.25
N CYS A 53 -14.43 -4.23 7.53
CA CYS A 53 -13.45 -4.33 8.62
C CYS A 53 -13.97 -5.17 9.79
N LEU A 54 -13.07 -5.63 10.66
CA LEU A 54 -13.48 -6.35 11.87
C LEU A 54 -14.21 -5.45 12.86
N ARG A 55 -13.79 -4.16 12.93
CA ARG A 55 -14.41 -3.17 13.83
C ARG A 55 -14.24 -1.74 13.31
N ILE A 56 -15.17 -0.88 13.65
CA ILE A 56 -15.02 0.57 13.42
C ILE A 56 -14.39 1.18 14.68
N ASP A 57 -13.08 1.37 14.63
CA ASP A 57 -12.31 2.11 15.62
C ASP A 57 -12.18 3.60 15.26
N ASP A 58 -11.42 4.36 16.04
CA ASP A 58 -11.29 5.81 15.80
C ASP A 58 -10.55 6.12 14.50
N PHE A 59 -9.59 5.28 14.09
CA PHE A 59 -8.93 5.42 12.79
C PHE A 59 -9.92 5.24 11.64
N MET A 60 -10.76 4.20 11.71
CA MET A 60 -11.80 3.99 10.70
C MET A 60 -12.82 5.13 10.68
N LYS A 61 -13.25 5.64 11.82
CA LYS A 61 -14.15 6.80 11.88
C LYS A 61 -13.58 8.03 11.18
N ASP A 62 -12.29 8.31 11.37
CA ASP A 62 -11.62 9.43 10.72
C ASP A 62 -11.42 9.19 9.22
N SER A 63 -11.12 7.97 8.81
CA SER A 63 -11.07 7.58 7.39
C SER A 63 -12.43 7.74 6.71
N MET A 64 -13.51 7.28 7.34
CA MET A 64 -14.88 7.44 6.83
C MET A 64 -15.26 8.90 6.61
N LYS A 65 -14.90 9.79 7.55
CA LYS A 65 -15.16 11.24 7.43
C LYS A 65 -14.43 11.86 6.23
N ARG A 66 -13.18 11.45 6.00
CA ARG A 66 -12.35 12.01 4.92
C ARG A 66 -12.75 11.50 3.53
N ASN A 67 -13.08 10.22 3.42
CA ASN A 67 -13.21 9.54 2.13
C ASN A 67 -14.67 9.29 1.72
N HIS A 68 -15.65 9.60 2.59
CA HIS A 68 -17.08 9.30 2.38
C HIS A 68 -17.34 7.83 2.01
N SER A 69 -16.51 6.91 2.48
CA SER A 69 -16.55 5.50 2.11
C SER A 69 -17.70 4.77 2.81
N HIS A 70 -18.31 3.83 2.11
CA HIS A 70 -19.27 2.90 2.71
C HIS A 70 -18.49 1.82 3.46
N VAL A 71 -18.59 1.80 4.80
CA VAL A 71 -17.86 0.87 5.67
C VAL A 71 -18.84 -0.04 6.38
N THR A 72 -18.59 -1.34 6.32
CA THR A 72 -19.35 -2.38 7.03
C THR A 72 -18.45 -3.20 7.94
N THR A 73 -19.02 -3.86 8.94
CA THR A 73 -18.27 -4.71 9.87
C THR A 73 -18.79 -6.13 9.87
N GLY A 74 -17.89 -7.08 10.08
CA GLY A 74 -18.23 -8.49 10.21
C GLY A 74 -17.10 -9.33 10.75
N ASP A 75 -17.29 -10.63 10.74
CA ASP A 75 -16.28 -11.61 11.13
C ASP A 75 -15.34 -11.95 9.95
N ILE A 76 -14.43 -12.90 10.18
CA ILE A 76 -13.46 -13.34 9.19
C ILE A 76 -14.17 -13.89 7.93
N ASP A 77 -15.26 -14.62 8.07
CA ASP A 77 -15.97 -15.20 6.94
C ASP A 77 -16.62 -14.11 6.09
N TYR A 78 -17.16 -13.07 6.72
CA TYR A 78 -17.69 -11.90 6.03
C TYR A 78 -16.60 -11.10 5.29
N LEU A 79 -15.43 -10.91 5.91
CA LEU A 79 -14.31 -10.24 5.26
C LEU A 79 -13.78 -11.07 4.07
N ALA A 80 -13.74 -12.39 4.19
CA ALA A 80 -13.23 -13.30 3.19
C ALA A 80 -14.28 -13.77 2.14
N GLU A 81 -15.44 -13.11 2.08
CA GLU A 81 -16.49 -13.48 1.12
C GLU A 81 -16.07 -13.27 -0.34
N PHE A 82 -15.33 -12.18 -0.60
CA PHE A 82 -14.84 -11.82 -1.93
C PHE A 82 -13.31 -11.68 -1.93
N PRO A 83 -12.64 -11.93 -3.08
CA PRO A 83 -11.24 -11.60 -3.23
C PRO A 83 -11.02 -10.09 -3.13
N THR A 84 -9.85 -9.68 -2.66
CA THR A 84 -9.49 -8.26 -2.47
C THR A 84 -8.12 -7.95 -3.05
N GLY A 85 -7.88 -6.69 -3.43
CA GLY A 85 -6.55 -6.24 -3.84
C GLY A 85 -5.53 -6.26 -2.72
N LYS A 86 -5.97 -6.07 -1.46
CA LYS A 86 -5.12 -6.17 -0.27
C LYS A 86 -5.95 -6.34 1.00
N ILE A 87 -5.30 -6.90 2.03
CA ILE A 87 -5.76 -6.83 3.42
C ILE A 87 -4.86 -5.83 4.14
N GLU A 88 -5.45 -4.82 4.76
CA GLU A 88 -4.74 -3.92 5.65
C GLU A 88 -4.97 -4.37 7.09
N VAL A 89 -3.89 -4.70 7.80
CA VAL A 89 -3.93 -5.18 9.18
C VAL A 89 -3.29 -4.15 10.09
N GLN A 90 -4.09 -3.58 10.97
CA GLN A 90 -3.68 -2.56 11.93
C GLN A 90 -3.59 -3.17 13.33
N PHE A 91 -2.52 -2.83 14.05
CA PHE A 91 -2.27 -3.34 15.39
C PHE A 91 -1.32 -2.42 16.19
N LYS A 92 -1.26 -2.64 17.50
CA LYS A 92 -0.35 -1.91 18.38
C LYS A 92 1.00 -2.62 18.49
N GLU A 93 2.05 -1.87 18.79
CA GLU A 93 3.43 -2.33 18.94
C GLU A 93 3.57 -3.59 19.81
N LYS A 94 2.78 -3.72 20.87
CA LYS A 94 2.79 -4.90 21.75
C LYS A 94 2.49 -6.22 21.05
N GLU A 95 1.82 -6.19 19.90
CA GLU A 95 1.47 -7.36 19.08
C GLU A 95 2.55 -7.68 18.03
N LEU A 96 3.49 -6.76 17.76
CA LEU A 96 4.41 -6.85 16.63
C LEU A 96 5.22 -8.14 16.59
N GLU A 97 5.86 -8.52 17.71
CA GLU A 97 6.70 -9.72 17.76
C GLU A 97 5.88 -10.99 17.51
N GLY A 98 4.70 -11.08 18.14
CA GLY A 98 3.78 -12.20 17.96
C GLY A 98 3.26 -12.32 16.53
N ILE A 99 2.90 -11.20 15.93
CA ILE A 99 2.42 -11.15 14.53
C ILE A 99 3.53 -11.54 13.56
N LEU A 100 4.75 -11.01 13.71
CA LEU A 100 5.88 -11.38 12.84
C LEU A 100 6.19 -12.88 12.94
N LYS A 101 6.15 -13.44 14.15
CA LYS A 101 6.32 -14.90 14.34
C LYS A 101 5.20 -15.69 13.66
N ALA A 102 3.95 -15.28 13.82
CA ALA A 102 2.81 -15.94 13.18
C ALA A 102 2.88 -15.89 11.65
N ILE A 103 3.33 -14.77 11.09
CA ILE A 103 3.58 -14.62 9.66
C ILE A 103 4.66 -15.61 9.19
N GLU A 104 5.78 -15.71 9.92
CA GLU A 104 6.88 -16.61 9.57
C GLU A 104 6.47 -18.08 9.63
N GLU A 105 5.69 -18.48 10.64
CA GLU A 105 5.17 -19.83 10.81
C GLU A 105 4.11 -20.22 9.73
N ASN A 106 3.47 -19.24 9.08
CA ASN A 106 2.42 -19.44 8.10
C ASN A 106 2.81 -18.91 6.70
N ARG A 107 4.10 -18.76 6.40
CA ARG A 107 4.57 -18.31 5.08
C ARG A 107 3.98 -19.13 3.94
N SER A 108 3.64 -18.42 2.86
CA SER A 108 3.08 -19.00 1.64
C SER A 108 3.57 -18.23 0.41
N ASP A 109 3.72 -18.91 -0.70
CA ASP A 109 3.99 -18.27 -2.00
C ASP A 109 2.74 -17.61 -2.61
N ALA A 110 1.57 -17.79 -1.97
CA ALA A 110 0.30 -17.24 -2.45
C ALA A 110 0.05 -15.78 -2.01
N TRP A 111 0.88 -15.24 -1.13
CA TRP A 111 0.78 -13.85 -0.67
C TRP A 111 2.12 -13.28 -0.25
N SER A 112 2.23 -11.97 -0.30
CA SER A 112 3.31 -11.18 0.28
C SER A 112 2.75 -10.19 1.29
N TYR A 113 3.62 -9.62 2.14
CA TYR A 113 3.23 -8.51 2.99
C TYR A 113 4.29 -7.42 3.01
N VAL A 114 3.86 -6.21 3.32
CA VAL A 114 4.72 -5.05 3.50
C VAL A 114 4.23 -4.20 4.67
N GLN A 115 5.17 -3.65 5.42
CA GLN A 115 4.85 -2.60 6.40
C GLN A 115 4.68 -1.29 5.64
N THR A 116 3.49 -0.69 5.69
CA THR A 116 3.18 0.54 4.94
C THR A 116 3.06 1.76 5.84
N PHE A 117 2.70 1.58 7.09
CA PHE A 117 2.50 2.70 8.00
C PHE A 117 2.95 2.34 9.41
N HIS A 118 3.61 3.31 10.06
CA HIS A 118 3.97 3.24 11.47
C HIS A 118 3.89 4.66 12.05
N PHE A 119 2.98 4.86 12.97
CA PHE A 119 2.81 6.14 13.66
C PHE A 119 2.64 5.91 15.18
N GLY A 120 3.64 6.34 15.95
CA GLY A 120 3.69 6.07 17.37
C GLY A 120 3.60 4.57 17.66
N PRO A 121 2.67 4.09 18.51
CA PRO A 121 2.51 2.68 18.81
C PRO A 121 1.69 1.90 17.78
N GLN A 122 1.26 2.52 16.67
CA GLN A 122 0.39 1.93 15.66
C GLN A 122 1.17 1.45 14.46
N TYR A 123 1.00 0.19 14.10
CA TYR A 123 1.57 -0.45 12.92
C TYR A 123 0.48 -0.83 11.93
N THR A 124 0.83 -0.79 10.64
CA THR A 124 -0.01 -1.31 9.56
C THR A 124 0.81 -2.21 8.66
N PHE A 125 0.35 -3.45 8.49
CA PHE A 125 0.86 -4.39 7.49
C PHE A 125 -0.20 -4.57 6.40
N GLU A 126 0.24 -4.59 5.16
CA GLU A 126 -0.61 -4.91 4.01
C GLU A 126 -0.24 -6.26 3.44
N PHE A 127 -1.20 -7.18 3.38
CA PHE A 127 -1.07 -8.47 2.70
C PHE A 127 -1.72 -8.37 1.33
N GLN A 128 -1.03 -8.90 0.31
CA GLN A 128 -1.40 -8.73 -1.08
C GLN A 128 -0.92 -9.90 -1.93
N ASP A 129 -1.38 -9.98 -3.17
CA ASP A 129 -0.83 -10.92 -4.16
C ASP A 129 0.70 -10.72 -4.28
N PRO A 130 1.50 -11.78 -4.38
CA PRO A 130 2.97 -11.69 -4.40
C PRO A 130 3.53 -10.94 -5.62
N HIS A 131 2.76 -10.79 -6.70
CA HIS A 131 3.17 -10.03 -7.88
C HIS A 131 2.94 -8.52 -7.73
N VAL A 132 2.25 -8.09 -6.67
CA VAL A 132 1.99 -6.67 -6.42
C VAL A 132 3.26 -5.97 -5.96
N ASN A 133 3.72 -5.00 -6.79
CA ASN A 133 4.88 -4.18 -6.51
C ASN A 133 4.80 -2.89 -7.35
N LYS A 134 4.95 -1.72 -6.72
CA LYS A 134 4.85 -0.42 -7.40
C LYS A 134 5.87 -0.26 -8.54
N GLY A 135 7.09 -0.80 -8.37
CA GLY A 135 8.12 -0.74 -9.41
C GLY A 135 7.84 -1.68 -10.58
N VAL A 136 7.30 -2.87 -10.32
CA VAL A 136 6.85 -3.77 -11.39
C VAL A 136 5.73 -3.12 -12.18
N ALA A 137 4.76 -2.54 -11.50
CA ALA A 137 3.66 -1.83 -12.15
C ALA A 137 4.14 -0.63 -12.99
N LEU A 138 5.13 0.13 -12.49
CA LEU A 138 5.75 1.20 -13.27
C LEU A 138 6.40 0.67 -14.56
N LYS A 139 7.20 -0.40 -14.45
CA LYS A 139 7.86 -1.02 -15.61
C LYS A 139 6.85 -1.53 -16.64
N GLU A 140 5.78 -2.18 -16.20
CA GLU A 140 4.70 -2.64 -17.08
C GLU A 140 3.97 -1.49 -17.76
N TYR A 141 3.69 -0.41 -17.01
CA TYR A 141 3.06 0.80 -17.55
C TYR A 141 3.96 1.47 -18.58
N ALA A 142 5.22 1.67 -18.25
CA ALA A 142 6.21 2.27 -19.16
C ALA A 142 6.35 1.46 -20.44
N HIS A 143 6.47 0.14 -20.35
CA HIS A 143 6.53 -0.75 -21.51
C HIS A 143 5.26 -0.64 -22.38
N LYS A 144 4.07 -0.62 -21.75
CA LYS A 144 2.79 -0.54 -22.46
C LYS A 144 2.66 0.73 -23.31
N TYR A 145 3.19 1.84 -22.81
CA TYR A 145 3.06 3.16 -23.44
C TYR A 145 4.35 3.66 -24.14
N ASP A 146 5.33 2.75 -24.31
CA ASP A 146 6.63 3.05 -24.93
C ASP A 146 7.35 4.25 -24.28
N ILE A 147 7.33 4.27 -22.94
CA ILE A 147 7.99 5.29 -22.12
C ILE A 147 9.35 4.73 -21.67
N ASP A 148 10.44 5.47 -21.93
CA ASP A 148 11.74 5.12 -21.38
C ASP A 148 11.75 5.41 -19.87
N LEU A 149 12.14 4.44 -19.06
CA LEU A 149 12.23 4.63 -17.62
C LEU A 149 13.22 5.72 -17.21
N SER A 150 14.23 6.01 -18.04
CA SER A 150 15.15 7.13 -17.84
C SER A 150 14.46 8.51 -17.85
N ASP A 151 13.29 8.61 -18.48
CA ASP A 151 12.46 9.81 -18.53
C ASP A 151 11.43 9.89 -17.39
N VAL A 152 11.42 8.91 -16.50
CA VAL A 152 10.46 8.82 -15.39
C VAL A 152 11.07 9.31 -14.10
N MET A 153 10.41 10.27 -13.45
CA MET A 153 10.68 10.65 -12.07
C MET A 153 9.61 10.04 -11.14
N ALA A 154 10.04 9.51 -10.00
CA ALA A 154 9.16 8.96 -8.98
C ALA A 154 9.43 9.58 -7.62
N PHE A 155 8.36 9.78 -6.84
CA PHE A 155 8.44 10.21 -5.45
C PHE A 155 7.86 9.13 -4.53
N GLY A 156 8.46 8.98 -3.34
CA GLY A 156 8.01 8.00 -2.35
C GLY A 156 8.59 8.28 -0.98
N ASP A 157 8.02 7.67 0.05
CA ASP A 157 8.45 7.86 1.44
C ASP A 157 8.48 6.56 2.26
N GLN A 158 7.70 5.54 1.87
CA GLN A 158 7.56 4.30 2.63
C GLN A 158 8.29 3.12 1.98
N LYS A 159 8.42 2.01 2.74
CA LYS A 159 9.10 0.79 2.25
C LYS A 159 8.43 0.17 1.02
N ASN A 160 7.13 0.35 0.84
CA ASN A 160 6.41 -0.08 -0.36
C ASN A 160 6.75 0.74 -1.62
N ASP A 161 7.47 1.87 -1.46
CA ASP A 161 7.93 2.71 -2.57
C ASP A 161 9.34 2.35 -3.06
N ILE A 162 10.09 1.49 -2.34
CA ILE A 162 11.45 1.11 -2.70
C ILE A 162 11.54 0.64 -4.15
N GLY A 163 10.66 -0.28 -4.56
CA GLY A 163 10.64 -0.77 -5.93
C GLY A 163 10.30 0.29 -6.97
N LEU A 164 9.46 1.27 -6.63
CA LEU A 164 9.10 2.39 -7.48
C LEU A 164 10.29 3.34 -7.67
N LEU A 165 10.93 3.73 -6.56
CA LEU A 165 12.08 4.62 -6.56
C LEU A 165 13.29 4.03 -7.31
N ASP A 166 13.54 2.73 -7.13
CA ASP A 166 14.61 2.00 -7.82
C ASP A 166 14.33 1.80 -9.32
N ALA A 167 13.06 1.64 -9.70
CA ALA A 167 12.68 1.40 -11.09
C ALA A 167 12.65 2.66 -11.96
N ALA A 168 12.42 3.83 -11.36
CA ALA A 168 12.40 5.10 -12.07
C ALA A 168 13.81 5.55 -12.47
N GLY A 169 13.93 6.28 -13.58
CA GLY A 169 15.18 6.92 -13.98
C GLY A 169 15.68 7.94 -12.96
N PHE A 170 14.76 8.54 -12.20
CA PHE A 170 15.09 9.44 -11.11
C PHE A 170 14.10 9.29 -9.95
N GLY A 171 14.51 8.56 -8.90
CA GLY A 171 13.74 8.39 -7.68
C GLY A 171 14.08 9.47 -6.64
N VAL A 172 13.07 10.10 -6.06
CA VAL A 172 13.19 11.13 -5.02
C VAL A 172 12.45 10.68 -3.77
N CYS A 173 13.19 10.50 -2.66
CA CYS A 173 12.58 10.18 -1.38
C CYS A 173 12.21 11.46 -0.63
N LEU A 174 11.06 11.46 0.06
CA LEU A 174 10.69 12.58 0.92
C LEU A 174 11.58 12.62 2.17
N LEU A 175 11.76 13.83 2.74
CA LEU A 175 12.63 14.08 3.90
C LEU A 175 12.33 13.13 5.08
N ASN A 176 11.05 12.91 5.38
CA ASN A 176 10.58 12.01 6.44
C ASN A 176 10.47 10.53 6.01
N GLY A 177 10.95 10.20 4.81
CA GLY A 177 10.88 8.83 4.29
C GLY A 177 11.75 7.84 5.06
N ALA A 178 11.43 6.56 4.91
CA ALA A 178 12.16 5.45 5.50
C ALA A 178 13.63 5.42 5.02
N ASP A 179 14.54 5.01 5.88
CA ASP A 179 15.96 4.97 5.54
C ASP A 179 16.25 4.04 4.36
N GLU A 180 15.54 2.94 4.27
CA GLU A 180 15.65 2.00 3.14
C GLU A 180 15.17 2.62 1.81
N SER A 181 14.14 3.48 1.84
CA SER A 181 13.66 4.22 0.66
C SER A 181 14.64 5.31 0.25
N LYS A 182 15.24 6.02 1.23
CA LYS A 182 16.32 7.00 0.98
C LYS A 182 17.55 6.35 0.35
N ALA A 183 17.88 5.12 0.78
CA ALA A 183 19.07 4.41 0.30
C ALA A 183 19.04 4.06 -1.18
N VAL A 184 17.83 3.90 -1.78
CA VAL A 184 17.66 3.59 -3.22
C VAL A 184 17.39 4.82 -4.08
N SER A 185 17.15 5.98 -3.47
CA SER A 185 16.78 7.21 -4.16
C SER A 185 18.01 8.00 -4.61
N GLN A 186 17.90 8.71 -5.74
CA GLN A 186 18.94 9.60 -6.26
C GLN A 186 18.95 10.95 -5.54
N ALA A 187 17.80 11.34 -4.94
CA ALA A 187 17.70 12.58 -4.18
C ALA A 187 16.71 12.45 -3.01
N ILE A 188 16.80 13.42 -2.08
CA ILE A 188 15.88 13.55 -0.95
C ILE A 188 15.33 14.98 -0.98
N THR A 189 14.02 15.14 -0.76
CA THR A 189 13.40 16.46 -0.72
C THR A 189 13.85 17.25 0.52
N GLU A 190 13.81 18.59 0.45
CA GLU A 190 14.10 19.46 1.60
C GLU A 190 12.97 19.51 2.61
N TYR A 191 11.76 19.17 2.20
CA TYR A 191 10.55 19.17 3.01
C TYR A 191 9.94 17.76 3.05
N ASP A 192 9.20 17.49 4.12
CA ASP A 192 8.47 16.24 4.31
C ASP A 192 7.09 16.25 3.62
N VAL A 193 6.33 15.18 3.78
CA VAL A 193 4.99 15.04 3.19
C VAL A 193 4.00 16.07 3.74
N GLU A 194 4.14 16.46 5.00
CA GLU A 194 3.26 17.41 5.69
C GLU A 194 3.49 18.87 5.21
N HIS A 195 4.69 19.13 4.69
CA HIS A 195 5.14 20.43 4.22
C HIS A 195 5.31 20.49 2.69
N ASP A 196 4.51 19.69 1.96
CA ASP A 196 4.48 19.68 0.49
C ASP A 196 5.84 19.46 -0.19
N GLY A 197 6.60 18.47 0.32
CA GLY A 197 7.95 18.17 -0.19
C GLY A 197 8.02 17.92 -1.68
N VAL A 198 7.00 17.27 -2.27
CA VAL A 198 6.93 17.03 -3.74
C VAL A 198 6.72 18.34 -4.49
N GLY A 199 5.78 19.19 -4.04
CA GLY A 199 5.47 20.45 -4.70
C GLY A 199 6.66 21.40 -4.69
N HIS A 200 7.35 21.55 -3.55
CA HIS A 200 8.57 22.34 -3.44
C HIS A 200 9.68 21.82 -4.36
N TRP A 201 9.92 20.51 -4.35
CA TRP A 201 10.90 19.89 -5.23
C TRP A 201 10.64 20.21 -6.71
N LEU A 202 9.42 19.98 -7.19
CA LEU A 202 9.04 20.24 -8.58
C LEU A 202 9.17 21.72 -8.93
N TYR A 203 8.73 22.61 -8.04
CA TYR A 203 8.85 24.06 -8.25
C TYR A 203 10.31 24.50 -8.40
N ASP A 204 11.17 24.08 -7.49
CA ASP A 204 12.58 24.51 -7.48
C ASP A 204 13.40 23.96 -8.64
N HIS A 205 13.04 22.79 -9.19
CA HIS A 205 13.80 22.13 -10.26
C HIS A 205 13.26 22.37 -11.66
N TYR A 206 11.97 22.71 -11.82
CA TYR A 206 11.33 22.79 -13.11
C TYR A 206 10.55 24.08 -13.37
N PHE A 207 10.20 24.86 -12.35
CA PHE A 207 9.35 26.02 -12.49
C PHE A 207 9.94 27.32 -11.92
N LYS A 208 11.08 27.23 -11.26
CA LYS A 208 11.80 28.39 -10.75
C LYS A 208 12.67 28.94 -11.88
N ASP A 209 12.33 30.15 -12.39
CA ASP A 209 13.12 30.91 -13.40
C ASP A 209 14.51 31.31 -12.87
#